data_7294b304293193b647110f6f16f50eff
#
_entry.id   7294b304293193b647110f6f16f50eff
#
_cell.length_a   1.000
_cell.length_b   1.000
_cell.length_c   1.000
_cell.angle_alpha   90.00
_cell.angle_beta   90.00
_cell.angle_gamma   90.00
#
_symmetry.space_group_name_H-M   'P 1'
#
loop_
_entity.id
_entity.type
_entity.pdbx_description
1 polymer ?
#
loop_
_entity_poly.entity_id
_entity_poly.type
_entity_poly.pdbx_seq_one_letter_code
_entity_poly.pdbx_strand_id
1 'polypeptide(L)'
;MRYEVVLPAAGSGKRMGAGHNKLFLQLADKPILIHTLLVFEQDDACTGIWLAVKDEERAYIQSIITKYNITKIKGLPTGGEERQHSVHSCIKEMEDVEIVLVHDAARPFITKPIIAELVETAHEKGAAIAGVRAKDTMKIVRDGIIKETVDRDSLWMIQTPQAFRFSLLAEAEDVAEKVGFLGTDEAMLVERLGHEVHIVESSYENVKMTTKEDLIFGEAILKARAK
;
A
#
# COMPACT_ATOMS: atom_id res chain seq x y z
N MET A 1 -2.48 -19.01 -4.07
CA MET A 1 -3.78 -18.62 -3.51
C MET A 1 -4.27 -17.36 -4.21
N ARG A 2 -5.59 -17.14 -4.34
CA ARG A 2 -6.16 -15.94 -4.96
C ARG A 2 -6.37 -14.83 -3.93
N TYR A 3 -6.28 -13.58 -4.36
CA TYR A 3 -6.46 -12.39 -3.53
C TYR A 3 -7.04 -11.22 -4.32
N GLU A 4 -7.54 -10.24 -3.61
CA GLU A 4 -7.84 -8.91 -4.17
C GLU A 4 -6.99 -7.84 -3.47
N VAL A 5 -6.80 -6.70 -4.13
CA VAL A 5 -5.97 -5.62 -3.59
C VAL A 5 -6.74 -4.30 -3.52
N VAL A 6 -6.58 -3.62 -2.40
CA VAL A 6 -7.08 -2.25 -2.16
C VAL A 6 -5.92 -1.26 -2.29
N LEU A 7 -6.11 -0.24 -3.12
CA LEU A 7 -5.14 0.81 -3.38
C LEU A 7 -5.74 2.19 -3.01
N PRO A 8 -5.41 2.76 -1.83
CA PRO A 8 -5.83 4.12 -1.51
C PRO A 8 -5.09 5.13 -2.39
N ALA A 9 -5.81 5.81 -3.29
CA ALA A 9 -5.28 6.77 -4.25
C ALA A 9 -5.84 8.19 -4.10
N ALA A 10 -6.75 8.44 -3.14
CA ALA A 10 -7.37 9.75 -2.90
C ALA A 10 -6.46 10.79 -2.20
N GLY A 11 -5.22 10.46 -1.90
CA GLY A 11 -4.28 11.34 -1.20
C GLY A 11 -3.92 12.60 -2.00
N SER A 12 -3.83 13.76 -1.32
CA SER A 12 -3.61 15.08 -1.94
C SER A 12 -2.17 15.34 -2.44
N GLY A 13 -1.21 14.46 -2.17
CA GLY A 13 0.17 14.60 -2.66
C GLY A 13 0.92 15.86 -2.21
N LYS A 14 0.48 16.57 -1.18
CA LYS A 14 0.97 17.90 -0.73
C LYS A 14 2.51 18.02 -0.65
N ARG A 15 3.20 16.93 -0.30
CA ARG A 15 4.67 16.93 -0.09
C ARG A 15 5.50 17.07 -1.38
N MET A 16 4.92 16.83 -2.56
CA MET A 16 5.65 16.94 -3.84
C MET A 16 5.46 18.30 -4.53
N GLY A 17 4.65 19.21 -3.99
CA GLY A 17 4.46 20.56 -4.52
C GLY A 17 3.91 20.63 -5.96
N ALA A 18 3.33 19.55 -6.46
CA ALA A 18 2.98 19.40 -7.88
C ALA A 18 1.62 20.01 -8.26
N GLY A 19 0.87 20.61 -7.33
CA GLY A 19 -0.46 21.16 -7.61
C GLY A 19 -1.54 20.12 -8.00
N HIS A 20 -1.16 18.88 -8.23
CA HIS A 20 -2.03 17.74 -8.56
C HIS A 20 -1.52 16.45 -7.90
N ASN A 21 -2.31 15.38 -7.98
CA ASN A 21 -2.00 14.11 -7.34
C ASN A 21 -0.67 13.55 -7.86
N LYS A 22 0.26 13.28 -6.93
CA LYS A 22 1.60 12.74 -7.23
C LYS A 22 1.58 11.42 -7.99
N LEU A 23 0.50 10.65 -7.90
CA LEU A 23 0.33 9.37 -8.60
C LEU A 23 0.29 9.53 -10.13
N PHE A 24 0.03 10.75 -10.61
CA PHE A 24 0.00 11.08 -12.05
C PHE A 24 1.35 11.54 -12.60
N LEU A 25 2.35 11.74 -11.71
CA LEU A 25 3.70 12.05 -12.16
C LEU A 25 4.27 10.89 -12.96
N GLN A 26 4.99 11.25 -14.03
CA GLN A 26 5.63 10.27 -14.89
C GLN A 26 6.86 9.67 -14.20
N LEU A 27 6.93 8.35 -14.23
CA LEU A 27 8.11 7.56 -13.91
C LEU A 27 8.51 6.84 -15.21
N ALA A 28 9.59 7.25 -15.83
CA ALA A 28 9.92 6.88 -17.21
C ALA A 28 8.76 7.21 -18.17
N ASP A 29 8.12 6.22 -18.74
CA ASP A 29 7.10 6.35 -19.81
C ASP A 29 5.64 6.27 -19.31
N LYS A 30 5.40 6.07 -18.00
CA LYS A 30 4.05 5.86 -17.43
C LYS A 30 3.85 6.60 -16.12
N PRO A 31 2.59 6.98 -15.76
CA PRO A 31 2.27 7.45 -14.42
C PRO A 31 2.66 6.44 -13.33
N ILE A 32 3.08 6.91 -12.16
CA ILE A 32 3.41 6.06 -11.00
C ILE A 32 2.27 5.07 -10.70
N LEU A 33 1.02 5.56 -10.72
CA LEU A 33 -0.17 4.73 -10.50
C LEU A 33 -0.21 3.53 -11.45
N ILE A 34 0.09 3.75 -12.73
CA ILE A 34 0.03 2.70 -13.75
C ILE A 34 1.12 1.64 -13.50
N HIS A 35 2.31 2.05 -13.09
CA HIS A 35 3.34 1.07 -12.72
C HIS A 35 2.87 0.17 -11.56
N THR A 36 2.23 0.74 -10.55
CA THR A 36 1.66 -0.03 -9.42
C THR A 36 0.53 -0.95 -9.88
N LEU A 37 -0.42 -0.44 -10.68
CA LEU A 37 -1.55 -1.23 -11.19
C LEU A 37 -1.08 -2.42 -12.04
N LEU A 38 -0.05 -2.22 -12.88
CA LEU A 38 0.49 -3.28 -13.73
C LEU A 38 1.09 -4.45 -12.96
N VAL A 39 1.60 -4.25 -11.74
CA VAL A 39 2.08 -5.36 -10.90
C VAL A 39 0.94 -6.34 -10.61
N PHE A 40 -0.22 -5.84 -10.21
CA PHE A 40 -1.39 -6.65 -9.89
C PHE A 40 -2.15 -7.13 -11.13
N GLU A 41 -2.21 -6.31 -12.18
CA GLU A 41 -2.79 -6.71 -13.47
C GLU A 41 -2.10 -7.94 -14.05
N GLN A 42 -0.76 -8.00 -13.94
CA GLN A 42 0.07 -9.09 -14.46
C GLN A 42 0.20 -10.27 -13.52
N ASP A 43 -0.37 -10.24 -12.32
CA ASP A 43 -0.35 -11.34 -11.37
C ASP A 43 -1.64 -12.18 -11.51
N ASP A 44 -1.53 -13.40 -12.00
CA ASP A 44 -2.67 -14.31 -12.19
C ASP A 44 -3.40 -14.66 -10.89
N ALA A 45 -2.73 -14.52 -9.74
CA ALA A 45 -3.33 -14.72 -8.42
C ALA A 45 -4.22 -13.55 -7.99
N CYS A 46 -4.00 -12.35 -8.53
CA CYS A 46 -4.84 -11.18 -8.29
C CYS A 46 -6.13 -11.28 -9.09
N THR A 47 -7.27 -11.35 -8.41
CA THR A 47 -8.60 -11.47 -9.03
C THR A 47 -9.35 -10.14 -9.13
N GLY A 48 -8.90 -9.11 -8.42
CA GLY A 48 -9.54 -7.81 -8.42
C GLY A 48 -8.68 -6.71 -7.81
N ILE A 49 -8.86 -5.50 -8.33
CA ILE A 49 -8.21 -4.27 -7.86
C ILE A 49 -9.30 -3.27 -7.49
N TRP A 50 -9.28 -2.80 -6.25
CA TRP A 50 -10.13 -1.76 -5.72
C TRP A 50 -9.31 -0.50 -5.52
N LEU A 51 -9.72 0.60 -6.14
CA LEU A 51 -8.95 1.84 -6.16
C LEU A 51 -9.79 2.97 -5.55
N ALA A 52 -9.50 3.37 -4.31
CA ALA A 52 -10.17 4.52 -3.70
C ALA A 52 -9.65 5.83 -4.29
N VAL A 53 -10.54 6.62 -4.89
CA VAL A 53 -10.18 7.81 -5.68
C VAL A 53 -10.95 9.04 -5.19
N LYS A 54 -10.46 10.24 -5.52
CA LYS A 54 -11.25 11.45 -5.40
C LYS A 54 -12.23 11.55 -6.58
N ASP A 55 -13.43 12.07 -6.33
CA ASP A 55 -14.44 12.19 -7.37
C ASP A 55 -13.98 13.06 -8.53
N GLU A 56 -13.28 14.14 -8.25
CA GLU A 56 -12.73 15.02 -9.29
C GLU A 56 -11.64 14.39 -10.15
N GLU A 57 -10.96 13.33 -9.66
CA GLU A 57 -9.91 12.61 -10.38
C GLU A 57 -10.43 11.35 -11.11
N ARG A 58 -11.65 10.91 -10.80
CA ARG A 58 -12.25 9.65 -11.29
C ARG A 58 -12.23 9.54 -12.81
N ALA A 59 -12.67 10.58 -13.52
CA ALA A 59 -12.72 10.57 -14.98
C ALA A 59 -11.33 10.42 -15.61
N TYR A 60 -10.33 11.10 -15.05
CA TYR A 60 -8.96 10.99 -15.50
C TYR A 60 -8.38 9.59 -15.23
N ILE A 61 -8.58 9.07 -14.01
CA ILE A 61 -8.14 7.72 -13.62
C ILE A 61 -8.77 6.68 -14.54
N GLN A 62 -10.07 6.77 -14.83
CA GLN A 62 -10.75 5.89 -15.77
C GLN A 62 -10.11 5.93 -17.17
N SER A 63 -9.75 7.11 -17.65
CA SER A 63 -9.11 7.28 -18.96
C SER A 63 -7.74 6.60 -19.04
N ILE A 64 -6.90 6.71 -17.99
CA ILE A 64 -5.58 6.07 -17.97
C ILE A 64 -5.68 4.55 -17.75
N ILE A 65 -6.63 4.06 -16.93
CA ILE A 65 -6.93 2.63 -16.77
C ILE A 65 -7.23 2.03 -18.15
N THR A 66 -8.14 2.65 -18.92
CA THR A 66 -8.48 2.21 -20.29
C THR A 66 -7.28 2.27 -21.22
N LYS A 67 -6.53 3.38 -21.21
CA LYS A 67 -5.34 3.58 -22.06
C LYS A 67 -4.28 2.50 -21.86
N TYR A 68 -4.09 2.03 -20.63
CA TYR A 68 -3.06 1.04 -20.31
C TYR A 68 -3.59 -0.40 -20.16
N ASN A 69 -4.85 -0.64 -20.61
CA ASN A 69 -5.50 -1.96 -20.58
C ASN A 69 -5.47 -2.63 -19.20
N ILE A 70 -5.76 -1.88 -18.14
CA ILE A 70 -5.95 -2.44 -16.81
C ILE A 70 -7.38 -2.99 -16.73
N THR A 71 -7.51 -4.32 -16.64
CA THR A 71 -8.79 -5.03 -16.78
C THR A 71 -9.36 -5.55 -15.47
N LYS A 72 -8.52 -5.66 -14.41
CA LYS A 72 -8.89 -6.23 -13.12
C LYS A 72 -9.54 -5.24 -12.14
N ILE A 73 -9.81 -4.00 -12.55
CA ILE A 73 -10.50 -3.03 -11.69
C ILE A 73 -11.93 -3.51 -11.39
N LYS A 74 -12.21 -3.74 -10.12
CA LYS A 74 -13.53 -4.12 -9.61
C LYS A 74 -14.39 -2.92 -9.25
N GLY A 75 -13.77 -1.89 -8.65
CA GLY A 75 -14.45 -0.67 -8.23
C GLY A 75 -13.50 0.51 -8.08
N LEU A 76 -14.11 1.69 -8.10
CA LEU A 76 -13.46 2.99 -7.85
C LEU A 76 -14.21 3.74 -6.73
N PRO A 77 -14.26 3.21 -5.48
CA PRO A 77 -14.95 3.89 -4.38
C PRO A 77 -14.40 5.29 -4.15
N THR A 78 -15.25 6.20 -3.66
CA THR A 78 -14.82 7.52 -3.24
C THR A 78 -13.95 7.40 -1.98
N GLY A 79 -12.74 7.94 -2.03
CA GLY A 79 -11.85 7.97 -0.87
C GLY A 79 -12.32 8.95 0.20
N GLY A 80 -11.96 8.67 1.45
CA GLY A 80 -12.27 9.53 2.58
C GLY A 80 -11.17 10.55 2.89
N GLU A 81 -11.33 11.27 4.01
CA GLU A 81 -10.40 12.31 4.46
C GLU A 81 -9.01 11.75 4.79
N GLU A 82 -8.97 10.56 5.39
CA GLU A 82 -7.76 9.86 5.76
C GLU A 82 -7.55 8.60 4.91
N ARG A 83 -6.32 8.05 4.94
CA ARG A 83 -5.97 6.82 4.21
C ARG A 83 -6.83 5.64 4.66
N GLN A 84 -7.05 5.47 5.96
CA GLN A 84 -7.90 4.44 6.55
C GLN A 84 -9.34 4.53 6.02
N HIS A 85 -9.94 5.73 5.99
CA HIS A 85 -11.30 5.92 5.45
C HIS A 85 -11.40 5.51 3.98
N SER A 86 -10.33 5.73 3.21
CA SER A 86 -10.27 5.32 1.80
C SER A 86 -10.20 3.79 1.66
N VAL A 87 -9.46 3.10 2.54
CA VAL A 87 -9.41 1.63 2.60
C VAL A 87 -10.78 1.08 3.00
N HIS A 88 -11.36 1.62 4.07
CA HIS A 88 -12.67 1.22 4.57
C HIS A 88 -13.78 1.35 3.50
N SER A 89 -13.76 2.42 2.69
CA SER A 89 -14.70 2.59 1.57
C SER A 89 -14.60 1.43 0.57
N CYS A 90 -13.39 0.93 0.29
CA CYS A 90 -13.22 -0.24 -0.57
C CYS A 90 -13.72 -1.52 0.11
N ILE A 91 -13.33 -1.75 1.37
CA ILE A 91 -13.71 -2.96 2.13
C ILE A 91 -15.23 -3.14 2.18
N LYS A 92 -15.99 -2.05 2.29
CA LYS A 92 -17.48 -2.08 2.31
C LYS A 92 -18.12 -2.53 1.00
N GLU A 93 -17.44 -2.37 -0.12
CA GLU A 93 -17.95 -2.78 -1.45
C GLU A 93 -17.45 -4.17 -1.87
N MET A 94 -16.54 -4.79 -1.09
CA MET A 94 -15.95 -6.09 -1.41
C MET A 94 -16.82 -7.23 -0.87
N GLU A 95 -16.98 -8.27 -1.67
CA GLU A 95 -17.74 -9.48 -1.33
C GLU A 95 -16.94 -10.72 -1.76
N ASP A 96 -17.13 -11.83 -1.05
CA ASP A 96 -16.58 -13.16 -1.37
C ASP A 96 -15.06 -13.22 -1.54
N VAL A 97 -14.32 -12.42 -0.75
CA VAL A 97 -12.85 -12.36 -0.76
C VAL A 97 -12.29 -13.11 0.45
N GLU A 98 -11.33 -14.00 0.23
CA GLU A 98 -10.66 -14.71 1.32
C GLU A 98 -9.47 -13.89 1.85
N ILE A 99 -8.59 -13.44 0.95
CA ILE A 99 -7.41 -12.65 1.28
C ILE A 99 -7.47 -11.29 0.57
N VAL A 100 -7.30 -10.24 1.35
CA VAL A 100 -7.19 -8.87 0.85
C VAL A 100 -5.81 -8.31 1.15
N LEU A 101 -5.24 -7.63 0.18
CA LEU A 101 -4.03 -6.82 0.32
C LEU A 101 -4.40 -5.35 0.38
N VAL A 102 -3.78 -4.60 1.27
CA VAL A 102 -3.79 -3.13 1.23
C VAL A 102 -2.42 -2.65 0.79
N HIS A 103 -2.35 -1.91 -0.32
CA HIS A 103 -1.08 -1.49 -0.90
C HIS A 103 -1.09 -0.01 -1.28
N ASP A 104 -0.02 0.70 -0.92
CA ASP A 104 0.13 2.10 -1.31
C ASP A 104 0.24 2.25 -2.83
N ALA A 105 -0.67 2.99 -3.46
CA ALA A 105 -0.67 3.26 -4.90
C ALA A 105 0.64 3.92 -5.41
N ALA A 106 1.47 4.43 -4.50
CA ALA A 106 2.77 5.03 -4.78
C ALA A 106 3.97 4.09 -4.59
N ARG A 107 3.78 2.76 -4.50
CA ARG A 107 4.86 1.76 -4.41
C ARG A 107 4.89 0.83 -5.63
N PRO A 108 5.46 1.27 -6.75
CA PRO A 108 5.39 0.53 -8.00
C PRO A 108 6.34 -0.67 -8.09
N PHE A 109 7.17 -0.94 -7.07
CA PHE A 109 8.28 -1.89 -7.16
C PHE A 109 8.14 -3.16 -6.34
N ILE A 110 6.97 -3.41 -5.76
CA ILE A 110 6.69 -4.70 -5.12
C ILE A 110 6.79 -5.84 -6.15
N THR A 111 7.25 -7.01 -5.73
CA THR A 111 7.44 -8.15 -6.62
C THR A 111 6.46 -9.28 -6.33
N LYS A 112 6.11 -10.06 -7.34
CA LYS A 112 5.18 -11.19 -7.20
C LYS A 112 5.61 -12.24 -6.16
N PRO A 113 6.91 -12.60 -6.00
CA PRO A 113 7.32 -13.50 -4.94
C PRO A 113 6.99 -12.99 -3.53
N ILE A 114 7.22 -11.70 -3.26
CA ILE A 114 6.88 -11.10 -1.95
C ILE A 114 5.37 -11.08 -1.75
N ILE A 115 4.59 -10.76 -2.80
CA ILE A 115 3.12 -10.80 -2.76
C ILE A 115 2.65 -12.22 -2.42
N ALA A 116 3.19 -13.24 -3.08
CA ALA A 116 2.81 -14.63 -2.86
C ALA A 116 3.08 -15.07 -1.41
N GLU A 117 4.24 -14.72 -0.85
CA GLU A 117 4.60 -15.02 0.54
C GLU A 117 3.69 -14.31 1.55
N LEU A 118 3.34 -13.04 1.29
CA LEU A 118 2.38 -12.29 2.10
C LEU A 118 1.00 -12.95 2.11
N VAL A 119 0.51 -13.33 0.93
CA VAL A 119 -0.81 -13.99 0.76
C VAL A 119 -0.84 -15.33 1.50
N GLU A 120 0.20 -16.15 1.37
CA GLU A 120 0.30 -17.45 2.05
C GLU A 120 0.37 -17.27 3.57
N THR A 121 1.23 -16.37 4.05
CA THR A 121 1.35 -16.08 5.49
C THR A 121 0.04 -15.55 6.07
N ALA A 122 -0.65 -14.64 5.39
CA ALA A 122 -1.94 -14.13 5.83
C ALA A 122 -3.03 -15.22 5.85
N HIS A 123 -3.02 -16.11 4.86
CA HIS A 123 -3.93 -17.25 4.85
C HIS A 123 -3.70 -18.17 6.06
N GLU A 124 -2.46 -18.50 6.37
CA GLU A 124 -2.13 -19.40 7.48
C GLU A 124 -2.30 -18.74 8.85
N LYS A 125 -1.85 -17.48 8.99
CA LYS A 125 -1.69 -16.78 10.27
C LYS A 125 -2.73 -15.68 10.53
N GLY A 126 -3.48 -15.27 9.52
CA GLY A 126 -4.50 -14.20 9.63
C GLY A 126 -4.03 -12.85 9.10
N ALA A 127 -2.80 -12.44 9.39
CA ALA A 127 -2.25 -11.15 8.97
C ALA A 127 -0.74 -11.23 8.72
N ALA A 128 -0.28 -10.58 7.64
CA ALA A 128 1.13 -10.46 7.28
C ALA A 128 1.44 -9.12 6.60
N ILE A 129 2.56 -8.51 6.92
CA ILE A 129 2.95 -7.22 6.36
C ILE A 129 4.38 -7.23 5.82
N ALA A 130 4.60 -6.49 4.72
CA ALA A 130 5.92 -6.31 4.16
C ALA A 130 6.76 -5.35 5.00
N GLY A 131 8.01 -5.67 5.21
CA GLY A 131 8.95 -4.79 5.90
C GLY A 131 10.39 -5.09 5.55
N VAL A 132 11.28 -4.17 5.90
CA VAL A 132 12.74 -4.33 5.80
C VAL A 132 13.39 -3.89 7.10
N ARG A 133 14.52 -4.50 7.46
CA ARG A 133 15.26 -4.13 8.69
C ARG A 133 15.78 -2.70 8.60
N ALA A 134 15.79 -1.96 9.71
CA ALA A 134 16.41 -0.64 9.77
C ALA A 134 17.93 -0.78 9.57
N LYS A 135 18.49 -0.04 8.62
CA LYS A 135 19.95 -0.04 8.33
C LYS A 135 20.71 0.98 9.16
N ASP A 136 20.11 2.14 9.36
CA ASP A 136 20.75 3.26 10.03
C ASP A 136 20.60 3.15 11.55
N THR A 137 21.49 3.84 12.28
CA THR A 137 21.35 3.98 13.73
C THR A 137 20.14 4.86 14.05
N MET A 138 19.18 4.33 14.80
CA MET A 138 17.96 5.02 15.19
C MET A 138 18.13 5.69 16.57
N LYS A 139 17.69 6.93 16.68
CA LYS A 139 17.74 7.74 17.91
C LYS A 139 16.37 8.27 18.27
N ILE A 140 16.01 8.24 19.54
CA ILE A 140 14.90 9.02 20.06
C ILE A 140 15.42 10.43 20.36
N VAL A 141 14.78 11.44 19.75
CA VAL A 141 15.14 12.85 19.90
C VAL A 141 13.94 13.62 20.45
N ARG A 142 14.17 14.47 21.46
CA ARG A 142 13.19 15.43 21.96
C ARG A 142 13.86 16.80 22.08
N ASP A 143 13.23 17.82 21.55
CA ASP A 143 13.74 19.22 21.57
C ASP A 143 15.17 19.35 21.00
N GLY A 144 15.47 18.59 19.92
CA GLY A 144 16.78 18.58 19.28
C GLY A 144 17.87 17.81 20.04
N ILE A 145 17.56 17.22 21.21
CA ILE A 145 18.50 16.50 22.07
C ILE A 145 18.25 14.98 21.95
N ILE A 146 19.32 14.23 21.69
CA ILE A 146 19.27 12.75 21.69
C ILE A 146 18.98 12.28 23.12
N LYS A 147 17.93 11.46 23.27
CA LYS A 147 17.55 10.86 24.55
C LYS A 147 18.02 9.42 24.67
N GLU A 148 17.94 8.69 23.56
CA GLU A 148 18.21 7.27 23.56
C GLU A 148 18.70 6.80 22.18
N THR A 149 19.52 5.76 22.15
CA THR A 149 19.83 4.97 20.97
C THR A 149 18.98 3.71 21.00
N VAL A 150 18.13 3.52 20.01
CA VAL A 150 17.28 2.34 19.94
C VAL A 150 18.05 1.16 19.37
N ASP A 151 17.84 -0.02 19.94
CA ASP A 151 18.38 -1.25 19.37
C ASP A 151 17.72 -1.52 18.03
N ARG A 152 18.50 -1.37 16.96
CA ARG A 152 17.99 -1.51 15.58
C ARG A 152 17.71 -2.95 15.17
N ASP A 153 18.22 -3.94 15.87
CA ASP A 153 18.07 -5.35 15.49
C ASP A 153 16.60 -5.80 15.58
N SER A 154 15.83 -5.12 16.43
CA SER A 154 14.38 -5.32 16.55
C SER A 154 13.54 -4.36 15.70
N LEU A 155 14.16 -3.41 14.98
CA LEU A 155 13.44 -2.38 14.24
C LEU A 155 13.27 -2.73 12.77
N TRP A 156 12.03 -2.62 12.31
CA TRP A 156 11.65 -2.80 10.92
C TRP A 156 11.01 -1.53 10.36
N MET A 157 11.35 -1.20 9.13
CA MET A 157 10.68 -0.18 8.35
C MET A 157 9.53 -0.84 7.61
N ILE A 158 8.31 -0.55 8.06
CA ILE A 158 7.12 -1.19 7.51
C ILE A 158 6.78 -0.61 6.14
N GLN A 159 6.45 -1.50 5.24
CA GLN A 159 6.05 -1.20 3.88
C GLN A 159 4.63 -1.72 3.62
N THR A 160 4.19 -1.64 2.39
CA THR A 160 3.03 -2.35 1.87
C THR A 160 3.46 -3.20 0.66
N PRO A 161 2.76 -4.31 0.34
CA PRO A 161 1.41 -4.68 0.81
C PRO A 161 1.36 -5.14 2.26
N GLN A 162 0.20 -4.94 2.86
CA GLN A 162 -0.24 -5.57 4.09
C GLN A 162 -1.37 -6.53 3.72
N ALA A 163 -1.23 -7.81 4.04
CA ALA A 163 -2.14 -8.88 3.65
C ALA A 163 -2.91 -9.39 4.87
N PHE A 164 -4.20 -9.60 4.71
CA PHE A 164 -5.09 -10.03 5.79
C PHE A 164 -6.12 -11.03 5.28
N ARG A 165 -6.57 -11.93 6.17
CA ARG A 165 -7.89 -12.54 5.94
C ARG A 165 -8.92 -11.43 5.90
N PHE A 166 -9.79 -11.45 4.89
CA PHE A 166 -10.74 -10.36 4.67
C PHE A 166 -11.63 -10.11 5.89
N SER A 167 -12.17 -11.18 6.51
CA SER A 167 -13.04 -11.06 7.68
C SER A 167 -12.34 -10.36 8.85
N LEU A 168 -11.04 -10.60 9.06
CA LEU A 168 -10.26 -9.97 10.13
C LEU A 168 -10.06 -8.48 9.87
N LEU A 169 -9.70 -8.09 8.63
CA LEU A 169 -9.54 -6.67 8.29
C LEU A 169 -10.88 -5.93 8.34
N ALA A 170 -11.95 -6.52 7.82
CA ALA A 170 -13.28 -5.92 7.84
C ALA A 170 -13.75 -5.64 9.28
N GLU A 171 -13.56 -6.61 10.20
CA GLU A 171 -13.86 -6.42 11.63
C GLU A 171 -13.01 -5.29 12.24
N ALA A 172 -11.70 -5.25 11.94
CA ALA A 172 -10.79 -4.25 12.47
C ALA A 172 -11.14 -2.84 12.00
N GLU A 173 -11.48 -2.67 10.72
CA GLU A 173 -11.95 -1.41 10.14
C GLU A 173 -13.28 -0.96 10.75
N ASP A 174 -14.25 -1.87 10.88
CA ASP A 174 -15.56 -1.57 11.47
C ASP A 174 -15.45 -1.15 12.94
N VAL A 175 -14.61 -1.82 13.73
CA VAL A 175 -14.38 -1.45 15.13
C VAL A 175 -13.68 -0.09 15.22
N ALA A 176 -12.68 0.14 14.41
CA ALA A 176 -11.96 1.42 14.37
C ALA A 176 -12.90 2.58 14.02
N GLU A 177 -13.75 2.42 13.00
CA GLU A 177 -14.77 3.40 12.61
C GLU A 177 -15.74 3.73 13.76
N LYS A 178 -16.30 2.69 14.42
CA LYS A 178 -17.24 2.85 15.52
C LYS A 178 -16.68 3.63 16.70
N VAL A 179 -15.39 3.51 16.99
CA VAL A 179 -14.74 4.18 18.13
C VAL A 179 -13.96 5.44 17.73
N GLY A 180 -13.98 5.81 16.45
CA GLY A 180 -13.24 6.97 15.91
C GLY A 180 -11.72 6.82 16.03
N PHE A 181 -11.17 5.60 15.92
CA PHE A 181 -9.76 5.33 16.02
C PHE A 181 -9.08 5.45 14.63
N LEU A 182 -8.01 6.24 14.55
CA LEU A 182 -7.17 6.35 13.36
C LEU A 182 -5.83 5.65 13.61
N GLY A 183 -5.59 4.57 12.88
CA GLY A 183 -4.32 3.87 12.82
C GLY A 183 -3.36 4.52 11.84
N THR A 184 -2.07 4.23 11.98
CA THR A 184 -1.05 4.63 11.00
C THR A 184 -1.09 3.74 9.75
N ASP A 185 -1.53 2.49 9.91
CA ASP A 185 -1.73 1.48 8.89
C ASP A 185 -2.79 0.46 9.34
N GLU A 186 -3.13 -0.51 8.48
CA GLU A 186 -4.14 -1.53 8.77
C GLU A 186 -3.64 -2.56 9.79
N ALA A 187 -2.33 -2.81 9.85
CA ALA A 187 -1.75 -3.68 10.87
C ALA A 187 -2.07 -3.20 12.28
N MET A 188 -1.97 -1.89 12.53
CA MET A 188 -2.29 -1.30 13.83
C MET A 188 -3.75 -1.52 14.25
N LEU A 189 -4.68 -1.60 13.30
CA LEU A 189 -6.09 -1.90 13.58
C LEU A 189 -6.26 -3.36 14.04
N VAL A 190 -5.58 -4.28 13.36
CA VAL A 190 -5.59 -5.71 13.65
C VAL A 190 -4.90 -6.00 15.00
N GLU A 191 -3.75 -5.38 15.27
CA GLU A 191 -3.05 -5.45 16.56
C GLU A 191 -3.94 -4.97 17.71
N ARG A 192 -4.71 -3.90 17.49
CA ARG A 192 -5.65 -3.36 18.49
C ARG A 192 -6.77 -4.35 18.87
N LEU A 193 -7.15 -5.25 17.98
CA LEU A 193 -8.08 -6.36 18.27
C LEU A 193 -7.40 -7.51 19.01
N GLY A 194 -6.08 -7.45 19.25
CA GLY A 194 -5.33 -8.48 19.96
C GLY A 194 -4.85 -9.62 19.07
N HIS A 195 -4.88 -9.45 17.74
CA HIS A 195 -4.33 -10.43 16.79
C HIS A 195 -2.87 -10.19 16.49
N GLU A 196 -2.14 -11.26 16.27
CA GLU A 196 -0.73 -11.20 15.84
C GLU A 196 -0.65 -10.81 14.35
N VAL A 197 0.33 -9.94 14.04
CA VAL A 197 0.67 -9.56 12.67
C VAL A 197 2.10 -10.02 12.37
N HIS A 198 2.25 -10.83 11.32
CA HIS A 198 3.53 -11.41 10.94
C HIS A 198 4.27 -10.54 9.95
N ILE A 199 5.62 -10.51 10.02
CA ILE A 199 6.45 -9.78 9.08
C ILE A 199 6.91 -10.73 7.96
N VAL A 200 6.85 -10.23 6.73
CA VAL A 200 7.49 -10.83 5.55
C VAL A 200 8.60 -9.91 5.09
N GLU A 201 9.81 -10.43 4.96
CA GLU A 201 10.96 -9.63 4.54
C GLU A 201 10.80 -9.20 3.08
N SER A 202 10.82 -7.90 2.85
CA SER A 202 10.64 -7.27 1.56
C SER A 202 11.98 -6.74 1.02
N SER A 203 11.93 -5.95 -0.04
CA SER A 203 13.09 -5.33 -0.66
C SER A 203 13.16 -3.83 -0.36
N TYR A 204 14.37 -3.31 -0.20
CA TYR A 204 14.62 -1.86 -0.17
C TYR A 204 14.29 -1.18 -1.50
N GLU A 205 14.16 -1.93 -2.59
CA GLU A 205 13.65 -1.39 -3.86
C GLU A 205 12.15 -1.07 -3.82
N ASN A 206 11.38 -1.64 -2.88
CA ASN A 206 9.95 -1.35 -2.73
C ASN A 206 9.72 0.03 -2.09
N VAL A 207 10.34 1.06 -2.68
CA VAL A 207 10.27 2.45 -2.23
C VAL A 207 8.88 3.05 -2.44
N LYS A 208 8.48 3.94 -1.53
CA LYS A 208 7.27 4.76 -1.66
C LYS A 208 7.63 6.08 -2.33
N MET A 209 7.10 6.32 -3.51
CA MET A 209 7.32 7.54 -4.29
C MET A 209 6.64 8.74 -3.60
N THR A 210 7.42 9.50 -2.82
CA THR A 210 6.92 10.61 -1.98
C THR A 210 7.59 11.94 -2.22
N THR A 211 8.80 11.92 -2.78
CA THR A 211 9.62 13.10 -3.07
C THR A 211 10.13 13.07 -4.51
N LYS A 212 10.73 14.18 -4.97
CA LYS A 212 11.35 14.23 -6.31
C LYS A 212 12.56 13.31 -6.44
N GLU A 213 13.29 13.15 -5.35
CA GLU A 213 14.46 12.26 -5.27
C GLU A 213 14.04 10.81 -5.47
N ASP A 214 12.85 10.41 -4.98
CA ASP A 214 12.33 9.05 -5.18
C ASP A 214 12.13 8.73 -6.67
N LEU A 215 11.83 9.73 -7.53
CA LEU A 215 11.72 9.52 -8.98
C LEU A 215 13.07 9.10 -9.58
N ILE A 216 14.16 9.70 -9.13
CA ILE A 216 15.51 9.35 -9.58
C ILE A 216 15.84 7.90 -9.20
N PHE A 217 15.55 7.51 -7.95
CA PHE A 217 15.71 6.13 -7.50
C PHE A 217 14.82 5.17 -8.29
N GLY A 218 13.57 5.56 -8.53
CA GLY A 218 12.63 4.77 -9.30
C GLY A 218 13.10 4.51 -10.74
N GLU A 219 13.62 5.52 -11.42
CA GLU A 219 14.21 5.35 -12.76
C GLU A 219 15.42 4.41 -12.76
N ALA A 220 16.26 4.51 -11.72
CA ALA A 220 17.41 3.62 -11.58
C ALA A 220 16.98 2.16 -11.38
N ILE A 221 15.94 1.92 -10.55
CA ILE A 221 15.37 0.59 -10.34
C ILE A 221 14.79 0.03 -11.65
N LEU A 222 14.00 0.84 -12.39
CA LEU A 222 13.47 0.39 -13.69
C LEU A 222 14.56 0.01 -14.68
N LYS A 223 15.63 0.81 -14.79
CA LYS A 223 16.79 0.51 -15.65
C LYS A 223 17.51 -0.77 -15.24
N ALA A 224 17.62 -1.04 -13.94
CA ALA A 224 18.26 -2.26 -13.44
C ALA A 224 17.43 -3.51 -13.75
N ARG A 225 16.08 -3.42 -13.66
CA ARG A 225 15.15 -4.51 -13.94
C ARG A 225 14.93 -4.78 -15.43
N ALA A 226 15.27 -3.84 -16.30
CA ALA A 226 15.16 -4.01 -17.76
C ALA A 226 16.34 -4.75 -18.40
N LYS A 227 17.41 -5.05 -17.64
CA LYS A 227 18.56 -5.85 -18.04
C LYS A 227 18.37 -7.34 -17.80
#